data_9805801d4f043e3f553a9ce49abf9938
#
_entry.id   9805801d4f043e3f553a9ce49abf9938
#
_cell.length_a   1.000
_cell.length_b   1.000
_cell.length_c   1.000
_cell.angle_alpha   90.00
_cell.angle_beta   90.00
_cell.angle_gamma   90.00
#
_symmetry.space_group_name_H-M   'P 1'
#
loop_
_entity.id
_entity.type
_entity.pdbx_description
1 polymer ?
#
loop_
_entity_poly.entity_id
_entity_poly.type
_entity_poly.pdbx_seq_one_letter_code
_entity_poly.pdbx_strand_id
1 'polypeptide(L)'
;MKKTFLFSKENKKLISILNPIKLQTHTQFVGGCVRKAIEGKITADIDLATVYKPEEVKKILLKNNYQVLDLAIKYGSITTYSKNYRYEITSLRKDIKPDGRHTKIQLTSDWLEDSLRRDFTINAIYCDKFGKIYDPVNGVEDLKNKKINFIGSPELRIKEDYLRILRFIRFSLEYNSNIKDPNIIKIIDKNIRFLKFISRERLFIELKKILELKNFFKINNMNYFKKIIKQVYKIEFFDRLNRLQFLNKKLRLNLNYRQLLSILIVRY
;
A
#
# COMPACT_ATOMS: atom_id res chain seq x y z
N MET A 1 14.21 -3.83 -15.56
CA MET A 1 13.93 -4.40 -14.22
C MET A 1 14.61 -5.75 -13.91
N LYS A 2 15.22 -6.46 -14.83
CA LYS A 2 15.76 -7.83 -14.64
C LYS A 2 16.76 -8.03 -13.47
N LYS A 3 17.36 -6.99 -12.92
CA LYS A 3 18.35 -7.05 -11.82
C LYS A 3 17.77 -6.66 -10.44
N THR A 4 16.44 -6.66 -10.26
CA THR A 4 15.81 -6.31 -9.00
C THR A 4 15.50 -7.56 -8.16
N PHE A 5 15.19 -7.36 -6.85
CA PHE A 5 14.79 -8.44 -5.94
C PHE A 5 13.56 -9.23 -6.43
N LEU A 6 12.68 -8.63 -7.27
CA LEU A 6 11.53 -9.33 -7.88
C LEU A 6 11.97 -10.57 -8.68
N PHE A 7 13.20 -10.61 -9.16
CA PHE A 7 13.75 -11.71 -9.94
C PHE A 7 14.77 -12.55 -9.17
N SER A 8 14.71 -12.53 -7.82
CA SER A 8 15.42 -13.49 -6.97
C SER A 8 15.02 -14.93 -7.33
N LYS A 9 15.85 -15.92 -6.96
CA LYS A 9 15.57 -17.34 -7.23
C LYS A 9 14.21 -17.78 -6.67
N GLU A 10 13.85 -17.33 -5.47
CA GLU A 10 12.58 -17.65 -4.81
C GLU A 10 11.38 -17.05 -5.56
N ASN A 11 11.45 -15.76 -5.89
CA ASN A 11 10.38 -15.06 -6.60
C ASN A 11 10.18 -15.62 -8.02
N LYS A 12 11.29 -15.94 -8.73
CA LYS A 12 11.22 -16.61 -10.04
C LYS A 12 10.55 -17.97 -9.95
N LYS A 13 10.86 -18.78 -8.92
CA LYS A 13 10.23 -20.07 -8.70
C LYS A 13 8.72 -19.91 -8.52
N LEU A 14 8.29 -19.03 -7.61
CA LEU A 14 6.87 -18.84 -7.33
C LEU A 14 6.10 -18.29 -8.54
N ILE A 15 6.60 -17.22 -9.17
CA ILE A 15 5.93 -16.63 -10.32
C ILE A 15 5.84 -17.59 -11.51
N SER A 16 6.81 -18.52 -11.67
CA SER A 16 6.80 -19.51 -12.74
C SER A 16 5.74 -20.60 -12.54
N ILE A 17 5.53 -21.09 -11.32
CA ILE A 17 4.47 -22.07 -11.04
C ILE A 17 3.06 -21.48 -11.20
N LEU A 18 2.93 -20.16 -10.96
CA LEU A 18 1.68 -19.42 -11.18
C LEU A 18 1.52 -18.93 -12.65
N ASN A 19 2.49 -19.21 -13.52
CA ASN A 19 2.47 -18.92 -14.95
C ASN A 19 3.00 -20.11 -15.74
N PRO A 20 2.31 -21.26 -15.71
CA PRO A 20 2.81 -22.52 -16.31
C PRO A 20 2.95 -22.43 -17.83
N ILE A 21 2.10 -21.63 -18.49
CA ILE A 21 2.14 -21.44 -19.94
C ILE A 21 3.11 -20.31 -20.29
N LYS A 22 4.09 -20.60 -21.15
CA LYS A 22 5.21 -19.70 -21.44
C LYS A 22 4.78 -18.34 -21.96
N LEU A 23 3.81 -18.28 -22.85
CA LEU A 23 3.36 -17.04 -23.52
C LEU A 23 2.14 -16.38 -22.87
N GLN A 24 1.52 -17.01 -21.86
CA GLN A 24 0.38 -16.44 -21.16
C GLN A 24 0.80 -15.88 -19.79
N THR A 25 0.28 -14.71 -19.48
CA THR A 25 0.48 -14.06 -18.19
C THR A 25 -0.76 -14.23 -17.33
N HIS A 26 -0.72 -15.19 -16.40
CA HIS A 26 -1.80 -15.43 -15.45
C HIS A 26 -1.60 -14.67 -14.13
N THR A 27 -0.35 -14.38 -13.80
CA THR A 27 0.04 -13.75 -12.53
C THR A 27 1.13 -12.73 -12.76
N GLN A 28 1.00 -11.55 -12.14
CA GLN A 28 2.00 -10.48 -12.18
C GLN A 28 2.30 -9.97 -10.77
N PHE A 29 3.52 -9.48 -10.56
CA PHE A 29 3.83 -8.64 -9.41
C PHE A 29 3.04 -7.34 -9.51
N VAL A 30 2.64 -6.74 -8.38
CA VAL A 30 1.83 -5.52 -8.39
C VAL A 30 2.11 -4.61 -7.21
N GLY A 31 1.84 -3.33 -7.34
CA GLY A 31 1.76 -2.40 -6.23
C GLY A 31 3.08 -2.11 -5.54
N GLY A 32 3.13 -2.31 -4.23
CA GLY A 32 4.26 -1.90 -3.39
C GLY A 32 5.59 -2.51 -3.77
N CYS A 33 5.62 -3.79 -4.10
CA CYS A 33 6.86 -4.48 -4.49
C CYS A 33 7.37 -4.00 -5.85
N VAL A 34 6.49 -3.76 -6.83
CA VAL A 34 6.87 -3.23 -8.16
C VAL A 34 7.39 -1.80 -8.02
N ARG A 35 6.68 -0.95 -7.27
CA ARG A 35 7.10 0.43 -7.02
C ARG A 35 8.51 0.48 -6.39
N LYS A 36 8.74 -0.30 -5.32
CA LYS A 36 10.06 -0.39 -4.68
C LYS A 36 11.14 -0.91 -5.63
N ALA A 37 10.82 -1.87 -6.49
CA ALA A 37 11.76 -2.38 -7.48
C ALA A 37 12.14 -1.32 -8.53
N ILE A 38 11.20 -0.49 -8.97
CA ILE A 38 11.47 0.65 -9.88
C ILE A 38 12.41 1.65 -9.20
N GLU A 39 12.23 1.89 -7.91
CA GLU A 39 13.06 2.80 -7.11
C GLU A 39 14.41 2.21 -6.67
N GLY A 40 14.73 0.96 -7.02
CA GLY A 40 15.94 0.28 -6.56
C GLY A 40 15.95 -0.11 -5.08
N LYS A 41 14.78 -0.09 -4.43
CA LYS A 41 14.58 -0.48 -3.03
C LYS A 41 14.17 -1.95 -2.92
N ILE A 42 14.35 -2.56 -1.74
CA ILE A 42 14.01 -3.98 -1.45
C ILE A 42 12.83 -4.04 -0.50
N THR A 43 12.03 -5.10 -0.62
CA THR A 43 10.98 -5.47 0.35
C THR A 43 10.86 -6.98 0.46
N ALA A 44 10.46 -7.46 1.64
CA ALA A 44 10.12 -8.85 1.87
C ALA A 44 8.64 -9.15 1.56
N ASP A 45 7.79 -8.13 1.50
CA ASP A 45 6.38 -8.27 1.14
C ASP A 45 6.21 -8.17 -0.38
N ILE A 46 5.71 -9.24 -0.98
CA ILE A 46 5.48 -9.38 -2.42
C ILE A 46 3.99 -9.53 -2.67
N ASP A 47 3.40 -8.54 -3.32
CA ASP A 47 2.02 -8.58 -3.77
C ASP A 47 1.97 -9.12 -5.21
N LEU A 48 1.11 -10.10 -5.43
CA LEU A 48 0.83 -10.69 -6.73
C LEU A 48 -0.65 -10.55 -7.07
N ALA A 49 -0.93 -10.20 -8.31
CA ALA A 49 -2.28 -10.20 -8.87
C ALA A 49 -2.39 -11.35 -9.87
N THR A 50 -3.52 -12.09 -9.88
CA THR A 50 -3.69 -13.28 -10.71
C THR A 50 -5.10 -13.41 -11.26
N VAL A 51 -5.24 -14.00 -12.45
CA VAL A 51 -6.54 -14.37 -13.04
C VAL A 51 -7.14 -15.62 -12.41
N TYR A 52 -6.35 -16.43 -11.69
CA TYR A 52 -6.83 -17.63 -11.01
C TYR A 52 -7.76 -17.27 -9.85
N LYS A 53 -8.78 -18.12 -9.63
CA LYS A 53 -9.59 -18.06 -8.41
C LYS A 53 -8.73 -18.45 -7.18
N PRO A 54 -9.08 -17.98 -5.98
CA PRO A 54 -8.30 -18.26 -4.78
C PRO A 54 -8.11 -19.78 -4.53
N GLU A 55 -9.14 -20.58 -4.81
CA GLU A 55 -9.10 -22.04 -4.63
C GLU A 55 -8.12 -22.70 -5.61
N GLU A 56 -7.97 -22.17 -6.82
CA GLU A 56 -7.00 -22.63 -7.82
C GLU A 56 -5.59 -22.28 -7.37
N VAL A 57 -5.37 -21.04 -6.89
CA VAL A 57 -4.10 -20.61 -6.30
C VAL A 57 -3.70 -21.54 -5.15
N LYS A 58 -4.64 -21.83 -4.23
CA LYS A 58 -4.41 -22.75 -3.11
C LYS A 58 -3.95 -24.12 -3.60
N LYS A 59 -4.65 -24.71 -4.58
CA LYS A 59 -4.29 -26.01 -5.16
C LYS A 59 -2.90 -26.00 -5.80
N ILE A 60 -2.57 -24.96 -6.58
CA ILE A 60 -1.26 -24.81 -7.22
C ILE A 60 -0.15 -24.74 -6.17
N LEU A 61 -0.33 -23.94 -5.12
CA LEU A 61 0.66 -23.78 -4.06
C LEU A 61 0.90 -25.07 -3.29
N LEU A 62 -0.16 -25.75 -2.86
CA LEU A 62 -0.07 -27.03 -2.13
C LEU A 62 0.63 -28.11 -2.96
N LYS A 63 0.30 -28.23 -4.26
CA LYS A 63 0.95 -29.17 -5.19
C LYS A 63 2.46 -28.92 -5.31
N ASN A 64 2.91 -27.69 -5.06
CA ASN A 64 4.32 -27.29 -5.14
C ASN A 64 4.98 -27.16 -3.74
N ASN A 65 4.39 -27.77 -2.70
CA ASN A 65 4.90 -27.82 -1.33
C ASN A 65 5.05 -26.44 -0.65
N TYR A 66 4.18 -25.48 -1.00
CA TYR A 66 4.09 -24.21 -0.27
C TYR A 66 3.07 -24.33 0.86
N GLN A 67 3.40 -23.78 2.02
CA GLN A 67 2.43 -23.55 3.09
C GLN A 67 1.46 -22.46 2.69
N VAL A 68 0.17 -22.63 2.99
CA VAL A 68 -0.89 -21.70 2.58
C VAL A 68 -1.65 -21.20 3.79
N LEU A 69 -1.80 -19.88 3.90
CA LEU A 69 -2.73 -19.21 4.80
C LEU A 69 -3.88 -18.64 3.98
N ASP A 70 -5.09 -19.14 4.24
CA ASP A 70 -6.31 -18.82 3.47
C ASP A 70 -7.32 -17.95 4.23
N LEU A 71 -6.89 -17.29 5.32
CA LEU A 71 -7.74 -16.43 6.16
C LEU A 71 -8.46 -15.32 5.38
N ALA A 72 -7.88 -14.91 4.26
CA ALA A 72 -8.43 -13.86 3.39
C ALA A 72 -9.07 -14.42 2.09
N ILE A 73 -9.33 -15.73 2.01
CA ILE A 73 -9.86 -16.37 0.80
C ILE A 73 -11.18 -15.77 0.33
N LYS A 74 -12.07 -15.45 1.25
CA LYS A 74 -13.35 -14.76 0.97
C LYS A 74 -13.20 -13.37 0.37
N TYR A 75 -12.02 -12.78 0.51
CA TYR A 75 -11.67 -11.49 -0.10
C TYR A 75 -10.82 -11.66 -1.36
N GLY A 76 -10.70 -12.88 -1.85
CA GLY A 76 -9.95 -13.18 -3.06
C GLY A 76 -8.43 -13.26 -2.87
N SER A 77 -7.92 -13.38 -1.65
CA SER A 77 -6.47 -13.38 -1.37
C SER A 77 -6.02 -14.65 -0.66
N ILE A 78 -4.84 -15.13 -1.04
CA ILE A 78 -4.10 -16.23 -0.42
C ILE A 78 -2.72 -15.71 0.00
N THR A 79 -2.28 -16.09 1.20
CA THR A 79 -0.93 -15.76 1.67
C THR A 79 -0.07 -17.02 1.72
N THR A 80 1.18 -16.91 1.28
CA THR A 80 2.22 -17.94 1.42
C THR A 80 3.57 -17.31 1.76
N TYR A 81 4.54 -18.14 2.14
CA TYR A 81 5.85 -17.70 2.57
C TYR A 81 6.95 -18.50 1.87
N SER A 82 8.10 -17.85 1.69
CA SER A 82 9.37 -18.52 1.50
C SER A 82 10.34 -18.11 2.63
N LYS A 83 11.60 -18.50 2.55
CA LYS A 83 12.60 -18.14 3.55
C LYS A 83 12.73 -16.61 3.74
N ASN A 84 12.66 -15.84 2.63
CA ASN A 84 12.96 -14.41 2.64
C ASN A 84 11.75 -13.52 2.33
N TYR A 85 10.63 -14.11 1.86
CA TYR A 85 9.51 -13.34 1.36
C TYR A 85 8.17 -13.83 1.90
N ARG A 86 7.29 -12.87 2.15
CA ARG A 86 5.86 -13.07 2.33
C ARG A 86 5.18 -12.72 1.00
N TYR A 87 4.35 -13.61 0.51
CA TYR A 87 3.58 -13.40 -0.72
C TYR A 87 2.10 -13.26 -0.40
N GLU A 88 1.48 -12.22 -0.93
CA GLU A 88 0.04 -12.07 -0.95
C GLU A 88 -0.44 -12.16 -2.41
N ILE A 89 -1.18 -13.22 -2.72
CA ILE A 89 -1.65 -13.52 -4.07
C ILE A 89 -3.13 -13.23 -4.11
N THR A 90 -3.53 -12.18 -4.85
CA THR A 90 -4.90 -11.72 -4.92
C THR A 90 -5.46 -11.93 -6.32
N SER A 91 -6.61 -12.59 -6.41
CA SER A 91 -7.35 -12.73 -7.67
C SER A 91 -7.79 -11.38 -8.19
N LEU A 92 -7.69 -11.19 -9.51
CA LEU A 92 -8.20 -9.98 -10.15
C LEU A 92 -9.68 -9.83 -9.82
N ARG A 93 -10.09 -8.62 -9.47
CA ARG A 93 -11.47 -8.36 -9.07
C ARG A 93 -11.87 -6.92 -9.33
N LYS A 94 -13.16 -6.71 -9.40
CA LYS A 94 -13.80 -5.39 -9.29
C LYS A 94 -14.61 -5.31 -8.01
N ASP A 95 -14.68 -4.13 -7.44
CA ASP A 95 -15.43 -3.86 -6.24
C ASP A 95 -16.87 -3.48 -6.64
N ILE A 96 -17.87 -4.24 -6.10
CA ILE A 96 -19.29 -3.99 -6.37
C ILE A 96 -19.91 -3.37 -5.13
N LYS A 97 -20.49 -2.17 -5.29
CA LYS A 97 -21.20 -1.43 -4.23
C LYS A 97 -20.40 -1.33 -2.92
N PRO A 98 -19.28 -0.59 -2.92
CA PRO A 98 -18.57 -0.30 -1.68
C PRO A 98 -19.46 0.59 -0.79
N ASP A 99 -19.65 0.17 0.47
CA ASP A 99 -20.44 0.90 1.48
C ASP A 99 -19.58 1.63 2.52
N GLY A 100 -18.29 1.83 2.18
CA GLY A 100 -17.30 2.45 3.08
C GLY A 100 -16.63 1.48 4.06
N ARG A 101 -17.17 0.26 4.24
CA ARG A 101 -16.61 -0.76 5.14
C ARG A 101 -16.56 -2.15 4.53
N HIS A 102 -17.59 -2.55 3.81
CA HIS A 102 -17.71 -3.88 3.21
C HIS A 102 -17.90 -3.74 1.70
N THR A 103 -17.09 -4.43 0.95
CA THR A 103 -17.16 -4.45 -0.51
C THR A 103 -17.48 -5.87 -0.94
N LYS A 104 -18.57 -6.05 -1.67
CA LYS A 104 -18.76 -7.28 -2.42
C LYS A 104 -17.78 -7.27 -3.57
N ILE A 105 -17.03 -8.35 -3.71
CA ILE A 105 -16.05 -8.50 -4.80
C ILE A 105 -16.67 -9.36 -5.91
N GLN A 106 -16.36 -9.03 -7.14
CA GLN A 106 -16.59 -9.88 -8.30
C GLN A 106 -15.23 -10.16 -8.95
N LEU A 107 -14.90 -11.44 -9.11
CA LEU A 107 -13.69 -11.82 -9.81
C LEU A 107 -13.78 -11.41 -11.28
N THR A 108 -12.65 -11.02 -11.85
CA THR A 108 -12.50 -10.66 -13.26
C THR A 108 -11.23 -11.29 -13.83
N SER A 109 -11.09 -11.36 -15.13
CA SER A 109 -9.83 -11.65 -15.82
C SER A 109 -9.19 -10.40 -16.44
N ASP A 110 -9.85 -9.25 -16.31
CA ASP A 110 -9.40 -7.98 -16.88
C ASP A 110 -8.46 -7.23 -15.90
N TRP A 111 -7.22 -7.04 -16.33
CA TRP A 111 -6.17 -6.32 -15.61
C TRP A 111 -6.49 -4.83 -15.44
N LEU A 112 -7.19 -4.22 -16.43
CA LEU A 112 -7.61 -2.84 -16.34
C LEU A 112 -8.68 -2.66 -15.25
N GLU A 113 -9.69 -3.54 -15.19
CA GLU A 113 -10.70 -3.51 -14.13
C GLU A 113 -10.07 -3.62 -12.73
N ASP A 114 -9.08 -4.53 -12.53
CA ASP A 114 -8.37 -4.65 -11.25
C ASP A 114 -7.57 -3.38 -10.93
N SER A 115 -6.96 -2.74 -11.93
CA SER A 115 -6.21 -1.50 -11.73
C SER A 115 -7.12 -0.36 -11.27
N LEU A 116 -8.30 -0.24 -11.87
CA LEU A 116 -9.25 0.84 -11.61
C LEU A 116 -9.86 0.81 -10.20
N ARG A 117 -9.87 -0.34 -9.51
CA ARG A 117 -10.32 -0.40 -8.11
C ARG A 117 -9.27 0.01 -7.08
N ARG A 118 -7.99 0.12 -7.48
CA ARG A 118 -6.89 0.47 -6.57
C ARG A 118 -6.99 1.93 -6.14
N ASP A 119 -6.27 2.28 -5.08
CA ASP A 119 -6.33 3.61 -4.47
C ASP A 119 -5.58 4.68 -5.28
N PHE A 120 -4.31 4.42 -5.56
CA PHE A 120 -3.40 5.39 -6.20
C PHE A 120 -2.75 4.78 -7.44
N THR A 121 -2.46 5.65 -8.43
CA THR A 121 -1.81 5.26 -9.68
C THR A 121 -0.51 4.51 -9.44
N ILE A 122 0.31 4.97 -8.50
CA ILE A 122 1.59 4.34 -8.11
C ILE A 122 1.44 2.94 -7.51
N ASN A 123 0.24 2.53 -7.12
CA ASN A 123 -0.08 1.21 -6.58
C ASN A 123 -0.74 0.28 -7.61
N ALA A 124 -0.97 0.75 -8.84
CA ALA A 124 -1.55 0.00 -9.94
C ALA A 124 -0.54 -0.27 -11.07
N ILE A 125 0.74 -0.40 -10.72
CA ILE A 125 1.82 -0.78 -11.63
C ILE A 125 2.03 -2.28 -11.49
N TYR A 126 1.97 -2.99 -12.60
CA TYR A 126 2.17 -4.44 -12.67
C TYR A 126 3.49 -4.77 -13.35
N CYS A 127 4.06 -5.92 -13.04
CA CYS A 127 5.28 -6.42 -13.67
C CYS A 127 5.17 -7.93 -13.89
N ASP A 128 5.34 -8.39 -15.13
CA ASP A 128 5.27 -9.80 -15.45
C ASP A 128 6.56 -10.57 -15.08
N LYS A 129 6.54 -11.89 -15.30
CA LYS A 129 7.69 -12.78 -15.05
C LYS A 129 8.93 -12.47 -15.89
N PHE A 130 8.79 -11.67 -16.93
CA PHE A 130 9.89 -11.25 -17.83
C PHE A 130 10.44 -9.87 -17.52
N GLY A 131 9.79 -9.11 -16.63
CA GLY A 131 10.14 -7.74 -16.26
C GLY A 131 9.48 -6.68 -17.14
N LYS A 132 8.49 -7.05 -17.96
CA LYS A 132 7.67 -6.11 -18.70
C LYS A 132 6.67 -5.45 -17.77
N ILE A 133 6.59 -4.13 -17.83
CA ILE A 133 5.64 -3.34 -17.06
C ILE A 133 4.32 -3.24 -17.82
N TYR A 134 3.21 -3.41 -17.09
CA TYR A 134 1.88 -3.04 -17.50
C TYR A 134 1.39 -1.95 -16.55
N ASP A 135 1.13 -0.76 -17.08
CA ASP A 135 0.79 0.46 -16.34
C ASP A 135 -0.41 1.17 -16.99
N PRO A 136 -1.62 0.68 -16.73
CA PRO A 136 -2.82 1.21 -17.41
C PRO A 136 -3.26 2.60 -16.93
N VAL A 137 -2.70 3.10 -15.84
CA VAL A 137 -3.14 4.36 -15.18
C VAL A 137 -2.00 5.38 -15.01
N ASN A 138 -0.90 5.21 -15.76
CA ASN A 138 0.27 6.10 -15.74
C ASN A 138 0.96 6.24 -14.36
N GLY A 139 0.94 5.17 -13.55
CA GLY A 139 1.55 5.15 -12.23
C GLY A 139 3.07 5.28 -12.24
N VAL A 140 3.75 4.81 -13.29
CA VAL A 140 5.22 4.94 -13.44
C VAL A 140 5.61 6.41 -13.59
N GLU A 141 4.86 7.18 -14.37
CA GLU A 141 5.11 8.61 -14.56
C GLU A 141 4.85 9.38 -13.26
N ASP A 142 3.75 9.09 -12.58
CA ASP A 142 3.43 9.68 -11.28
C ASP A 142 4.51 9.35 -10.23
N LEU A 143 5.02 8.10 -10.23
CA LEU A 143 6.10 7.69 -9.34
C LEU A 143 7.39 8.48 -9.58
N LYS A 144 7.81 8.65 -10.84
CA LYS A 144 8.98 9.45 -11.22
C LYS A 144 8.84 10.90 -10.78
N ASN A 145 7.65 11.46 -10.95
CA ASN A 145 7.33 12.84 -10.60
C ASN A 145 6.96 13.02 -9.11
N LYS A 146 7.00 11.92 -8.31
CA LYS A 146 6.60 11.92 -6.89
C LYS A 146 5.19 12.46 -6.66
N LYS A 147 4.30 12.24 -7.60
CA LYS A 147 2.88 12.61 -7.50
C LYS A 147 2.08 11.48 -6.88
N ILE A 148 1.15 11.82 -6.02
CA ILE A 148 0.22 10.86 -5.41
C ILE A 148 -1.17 11.19 -5.93
N ASN A 149 -1.57 10.49 -6.99
CA ASN A 149 -2.87 10.67 -7.63
C ASN A 149 -3.80 9.50 -7.32
N PHE A 150 -5.05 9.82 -6.98
CA PHE A 150 -6.11 8.82 -6.91
C PHE A 150 -6.43 8.30 -8.32
N ILE A 151 -6.82 7.03 -8.41
CA ILE A 151 -7.32 6.46 -9.66
C ILE A 151 -8.80 6.85 -9.81
N GLY A 152 -9.11 7.66 -10.82
CA GLY A 152 -10.45 8.21 -11.00
C GLY A 152 -10.78 9.35 -10.02
N SER A 153 -12.04 9.45 -9.60
CA SER A 153 -12.49 10.53 -8.72
C SER A 153 -11.99 10.35 -7.29
N PRO A 154 -11.23 11.30 -6.73
CA PRO A 154 -10.78 11.25 -5.33
C PRO A 154 -11.93 11.12 -4.33
N GLU A 155 -13.06 11.80 -4.58
CA GLU A 155 -14.24 11.76 -3.72
C GLU A 155 -14.85 10.36 -3.67
N LEU A 156 -15.01 9.71 -4.81
CA LEU A 156 -15.53 8.34 -4.88
C LEU A 156 -14.56 7.36 -4.20
N ARG A 157 -13.26 7.47 -4.49
CA ARG A 157 -12.24 6.61 -3.88
C ARG A 157 -12.20 6.71 -2.35
N ILE A 158 -12.33 7.92 -1.80
CA ILE A 158 -12.35 8.14 -0.36
C ILE A 158 -13.65 7.59 0.26
N LYS A 159 -14.81 7.75 -0.41
CA LYS A 159 -16.08 7.20 0.07
C LYS A 159 -16.14 5.68 0.09
N GLU A 160 -15.45 5.01 -0.83
CA GLU A 160 -15.32 3.54 -0.83
C GLU A 160 -14.54 3.01 0.37
N ASP A 161 -13.49 3.73 0.81
CA ASP A 161 -12.69 3.38 1.98
C ASP A 161 -12.04 4.65 2.56
N TYR A 162 -12.58 5.14 3.65
CA TYR A 162 -12.10 6.37 4.30
C TYR A 162 -10.64 6.27 4.78
N LEU A 163 -10.11 5.06 4.99
CA LEU A 163 -8.69 4.87 5.32
C LEU A 163 -7.76 5.41 4.22
N ARG A 164 -8.24 5.55 2.99
CA ARG A 164 -7.48 6.14 1.87
C ARG A 164 -7.03 7.57 2.15
N ILE A 165 -7.70 8.31 3.04
CA ILE A 165 -7.25 9.63 3.51
C ILE A 165 -5.89 9.50 4.22
N LEU A 166 -5.75 8.58 5.15
CA LEU A 166 -4.49 8.36 5.88
C LEU A 166 -3.42 7.76 4.98
N ARG A 167 -3.80 6.87 4.06
CA ARG A 167 -2.89 6.33 3.05
C ARG A 167 -2.36 7.42 2.13
N PHE A 168 -3.21 8.37 1.71
CA PHE A 168 -2.81 9.54 0.93
C PHE A 168 -1.76 10.37 1.68
N ILE A 169 -2.00 10.67 2.96
CA ILE A 169 -1.04 11.38 3.82
C ILE A 169 0.28 10.61 3.91
N ARG A 170 0.22 9.30 4.15
CA ARG A 170 1.43 8.46 4.23
C ARG A 170 2.25 8.48 2.96
N PHE A 171 1.62 8.27 1.80
CA PHE A 171 2.35 8.30 0.54
C PHE A 171 2.86 9.71 0.22
N SER A 172 2.09 10.75 0.50
CA SER A 172 2.55 12.14 0.34
C SER A 172 3.79 12.43 1.20
N LEU A 173 3.83 11.94 2.44
CA LEU A 173 5.02 12.01 3.29
C LEU A 173 6.18 11.19 2.73
N GLU A 174 5.92 9.94 2.33
CA GLU A 174 6.94 9.01 1.80
C GLU A 174 7.66 9.61 0.58
N TYR A 175 6.90 10.23 -0.32
CA TYR A 175 7.42 10.80 -1.57
C TYR A 175 7.71 12.31 -1.48
N ASN A 176 7.50 12.93 -0.33
CA ASN A 176 7.63 14.38 -0.15
C ASN A 176 6.77 15.16 -1.17
N SER A 177 5.57 14.66 -1.39
CA SER A 177 4.58 15.24 -2.31
C SER A 177 3.69 16.21 -1.55
N ASN A 178 3.72 17.48 -1.94
CA ASN A 178 2.79 18.48 -1.39
C ASN A 178 1.44 18.38 -2.11
N ILE A 179 0.36 18.64 -1.37
CA ILE A 179 -0.97 18.78 -1.97
C ILE A 179 -0.99 20.07 -2.77
N LYS A 180 -1.07 19.95 -4.09
CA LYS A 180 -1.17 21.12 -4.98
C LYS A 180 -2.61 21.46 -5.36
N ASP A 181 -3.51 20.47 -5.29
CA ASP A 181 -4.92 20.63 -5.66
C ASP A 181 -5.76 20.96 -4.42
N PRO A 182 -6.31 22.20 -4.32
CA PRO A 182 -7.19 22.59 -3.23
C PRO A 182 -8.47 21.74 -3.12
N ASN A 183 -8.92 21.13 -4.22
CA ASN A 183 -10.10 20.28 -4.21
C ASN A 183 -9.88 19.01 -3.40
N ILE A 184 -8.68 18.43 -3.41
CA ILE A 184 -8.34 17.28 -2.57
C ILE A 184 -8.47 17.64 -1.10
N ILE A 185 -8.03 18.82 -0.69
CA ILE A 185 -8.17 19.31 0.69
C ILE A 185 -9.64 19.40 1.08
N LYS A 186 -10.48 20.02 0.25
CA LYS A 186 -11.94 20.11 0.49
C LYS A 186 -12.60 18.74 0.60
N ILE A 187 -12.23 17.80 -0.26
CA ILE A 187 -12.76 16.42 -0.23
C ILE A 187 -12.34 15.73 1.07
N ILE A 188 -11.09 15.86 1.49
CA ILE A 188 -10.60 15.26 2.74
C ILE A 188 -11.32 15.88 3.94
N ASP A 189 -11.40 17.21 4.03
CA ASP A 189 -12.07 17.91 5.16
C ASP A 189 -13.54 17.50 5.30
N LYS A 190 -14.25 17.32 4.19
CA LYS A 190 -15.64 16.83 4.18
C LYS A 190 -15.78 15.39 4.70
N ASN A 191 -14.77 14.55 4.45
CA ASN A 191 -14.84 13.10 4.68
C ASN A 191 -14.07 12.63 5.93
N ILE A 192 -13.19 13.44 6.51
CA ILE A 192 -12.34 13.04 7.65
C ILE A 192 -13.13 12.54 8.85
N ARG A 193 -14.34 13.09 9.10
CA ARG A 193 -15.24 12.68 10.18
C ARG A 193 -15.66 11.21 10.11
N PHE A 194 -15.61 10.60 8.93
CA PHE A 194 -16.01 9.21 8.72
C PHE A 194 -14.89 8.21 9.05
N LEU A 195 -13.65 8.67 9.31
CA LEU A 195 -12.58 7.81 9.82
C LEU A 195 -12.94 7.14 11.16
N LYS A 196 -13.90 7.71 11.92
CA LYS A 196 -14.45 7.09 13.15
C LYS A 196 -15.09 5.71 12.91
N PHE A 197 -15.51 5.40 11.68
CA PHE A 197 -16.09 4.11 11.31
C PHE A 197 -15.04 3.05 10.92
N ILE A 198 -13.79 3.46 10.76
CA ILE A 198 -12.68 2.52 10.50
C ILE A 198 -12.27 1.85 11.81
N SER A 199 -11.98 0.54 11.75
CA SER A 199 -11.56 -0.20 12.92
C SER A 199 -10.24 0.36 13.50
N ARG A 200 -10.09 0.28 14.82
CA ARG A 200 -8.91 0.77 15.53
C ARG A 200 -7.62 0.09 15.04
N GLU A 201 -7.71 -1.21 14.70
CA GLU A 201 -6.58 -1.99 14.19
C GLU A 201 -6.10 -1.43 12.85
N ARG A 202 -7.02 -1.13 11.92
CA ARG A 202 -6.67 -0.55 10.62
C ARG A 202 -6.05 0.84 10.76
N LEU A 203 -6.63 1.67 11.62
CA LEU A 203 -6.08 3.00 11.94
C LEU A 203 -4.67 2.87 12.53
N PHE A 204 -4.49 1.96 13.50
CA PHE A 204 -3.19 1.75 14.14
C PHE A 204 -2.13 1.24 13.17
N ILE A 205 -2.47 0.29 12.30
CA ILE A 205 -1.55 -0.23 11.28
C ILE A 205 -1.08 0.90 10.35
N GLU A 206 -1.99 1.81 9.97
CA GLU A 206 -1.63 2.92 9.09
C GLU A 206 -0.78 3.98 9.83
N LEU A 207 -1.09 4.28 11.10
CA LEU A 207 -0.27 5.13 11.94
C LEU A 207 1.15 4.57 12.10
N LYS A 208 1.27 3.27 12.41
CA LYS A 208 2.58 2.61 12.50
C LYS A 208 3.40 2.82 11.22
N LYS A 209 2.80 2.60 10.05
CA LYS A 209 3.46 2.80 8.76
C LYS A 209 3.90 4.26 8.54
N ILE A 210 3.12 5.24 9.03
CA ILE A 210 3.49 6.66 8.98
C ILE A 210 4.70 6.93 9.88
N LEU A 211 4.69 6.41 11.10
CA LEU A 211 5.79 6.61 12.06
C LEU A 211 7.10 5.91 11.64
N GLU A 212 7.01 4.81 10.89
CA GLU A 212 8.16 4.07 10.35
C GLU A 212 8.80 4.71 9.10
N LEU A 213 8.21 5.78 8.57
CA LEU A 213 8.78 6.48 7.42
C LEU A 213 10.13 7.12 7.80
N LYS A 214 11.17 6.88 7.00
CA LYS A 214 12.51 7.51 7.20
C LYS A 214 12.44 9.04 7.25
N ASN A 215 11.49 9.61 6.55
CA ASN A 215 11.26 11.05 6.46
C ASN A 215 10.03 11.52 7.25
N PHE A 216 9.61 10.76 8.26
CA PHE A 216 8.45 11.09 9.12
C PHE A 216 8.50 12.52 9.65
N PHE A 217 9.66 13.00 10.10
CA PHE A 217 9.81 14.35 10.63
C PHE A 217 9.50 15.49 9.63
N LYS A 218 9.40 15.20 8.32
CA LYS A 218 8.93 16.18 7.34
C LYS A 218 7.48 16.63 7.57
N ILE A 219 6.72 15.85 8.34
CA ILE A 219 5.37 16.23 8.76
C ILE A 219 5.35 17.57 9.50
N ASN A 220 6.48 17.96 10.13
CA ASN A 220 6.61 19.25 10.80
C ASN A 220 6.36 20.45 9.87
N ASN A 221 6.71 20.29 8.58
CA ASN A 221 6.52 21.30 7.55
C ASN A 221 5.21 21.13 6.76
N MET A 222 4.37 20.16 7.16
CA MET A 222 3.10 19.84 6.48
C MET A 222 1.93 20.07 7.43
N ASN A 223 1.61 21.33 7.73
CA ASN A 223 0.63 21.72 8.74
C ASN A 223 -0.75 21.07 8.56
N TYR A 224 -1.19 20.88 7.31
CA TYR A 224 -2.46 20.21 7.03
C TYR A 224 -2.43 18.74 7.44
N PHE A 225 -1.36 18.00 7.13
CA PHE A 225 -1.24 16.61 7.54
C PHE A 225 -1.10 16.45 9.07
N LYS A 226 -0.35 17.36 9.71
CA LYS A 226 -0.29 17.44 11.17
C LYS A 226 -1.67 17.56 11.79
N LYS A 227 -2.48 18.50 11.28
CA LYS A 227 -3.87 18.72 11.76
C LYS A 227 -4.68 17.44 11.67
N ILE A 228 -4.62 16.72 10.55
CA ILE A 228 -5.37 15.47 10.34
C ILE A 228 -4.91 14.39 11.31
N ILE A 229 -3.59 14.15 11.42
CA ILE A 229 -3.05 13.12 12.33
C ILE A 229 -3.41 13.44 13.78
N LYS A 230 -3.29 14.70 14.19
CA LYS A 230 -3.71 15.16 15.52
C LYS A 230 -5.18 14.85 15.78
N GLN A 231 -6.06 15.19 14.85
CA GLN A 231 -7.51 15.00 14.99
C GLN A 231 -7.89 13.51 15.04
N VAL A 232 -7.32 12.67 14.16
CA VAL A 232 -7.70 11.25 14.04
C VAL A 232 -7.19 10.43 15.20
N TYR A 233 -5.96 10.67 15.64
CA TYR A 233 -5.31 9.88 16.69
C TYR A 233 -5.31 10.58 18.06
N LYS A 234 -5.91 11.77 18.17
CA LYS A 234 -5.92 12.61 19.38
C LYS A 234 -4.53 12.86 19.96
N ILE A 235 -3.54 12.99 19.08
CA ILE A 235 -2.14 13.24 19.46
C ILE A 235 -1.94 14.75 19.60
N GLU A 236 -1.75 15.24 20.84
CA GLU A 236 -1.62 16.68 21.11
C GLU A 236 -0.19 17.22 20.97
N PHE A 237 0.82 16.35 20.97
CA PHE A 237 2.22 16.72 21.23
C PHE A 237 3.10 16.84 19.99
N PHE A 238 2.58 17.40 18.91
CA PHE A 238 3.43 17.67 17.74
C PHE A 238 4.56 18.68 18.01
N ASP A 239 4.44 19.55 19.01
CA ASP A 239 5.50 20.48 19.37
C ASP A 239 6.75 19.75 19.91
N ARG A 240 6.57 18.60 20.54
CA ARG A 240 7.66 17.72 20.93
C ARG A 240 8.42 17.13 19.75
N LEU A 241 7.80 16.97 18.59
CA LEU A 241 8.45 16.45 17.39
C LEU A 241 9.57 17.36 16.90
N ASN A 242 9.49 18.66 17.08
CA ASN A 242 10.57 19.59 16.70
C ASN A 242 11.81 19.35 17.57
N ARG A 243 11.62 19.23 18.91
CA ARG A 243 12.70 18.89 19.84
C ARG A 243 13.28 17.49 19.54
N LEU A 244 12.42 16.52 19.29
CA LEU A 244 12.82 15.16 18.88
C LEU A 244 13.60 15.13 17.59
N GLN A 245 13.19 15.90 16.59
CA GLN A 245 13.91 16.01 15.31
C GLN A 245 15.32 16.57 15.54
N PHE A 246 15.43 17.60 16.38
CA PHE A 246 16.71 18.19 16.74
C PHE A 246 17.60 17.18 17.48
N LEU A 247 17.06 16.52 18.50
CA LEU A 247 17.80 15.50 19.28
C LEU A 247 18.17 14.29 18.42
N ASN A 248 17.26 13.81 17.57
CA ASN A 248 17.51 12.71 16.65
C ASN A 248 18.67 13.04 15.69
N LYS A 249 18.70 14.26 15.15
CA LYS A 249 19.80 14.73 14.29
C LYS A 249 21.11 14.85 15.08
N LYS A 250 21.08 15.44 16.29
CA LYS A 250 22.26 15.67 17.12
C LYS A 250 22.85 14.38 17.68
N LEU A 251 21.99 13.47 18.16
CA LEU A 251 22.39 12.23 18.85
C LEU A 251 22.35 10.99 17.95
N ARG A 252 21.99 11.15 16.66
CA ARG A 252 21.82 10.04 15.69
C ARG A 252 20.94 8.91 16.24
N LEU A 253 19.87 9.27 16.95
CA LEU A 253 18.93 8.31 17.51
C LEU A 253 18.21 7.59 16.37
N ASN A 254 18.14 6.27 16.46
CA ASN A 254 17.35 5.47 15.51
C ASN A 254 16.03 5.05 16.17
N LEU A 255 15.13 6.02 16.35
CA LEU A 255 13.85 5.83 17.05
C LEU A 255 12.93 4.92 16.23
N ASN A 256 12.47 3.84 16.86
CA ASN A 256 11.43 3.00 16.29
C ASN A 256 10.04 3.59 16.54
N TYR A 257 9.01 3.03 15.86
CA TYR A 257 7.64 3.55 15.96
C TYR A 257 7.08 3.50 17.40
N ARG A 258 7.48 2.54 18.25
CA ARG A 258 7.03 2.43 19.65
C ARG A 258 7.55 3.59 20.47
N GLN A 259 8.82 3.92 20.31
CA GLN A 259 9.45 5.06 20.97
C GLN A 259 8.84 6.39 20.51
N LEU A 260 8.62 6.54 19.19
CA LEU A 260 7.91 7.72 18.67
C LEU A 260 6.48 7.81 19.21
N LEU A 261 5.76 6.70 19.26
CA LEU A 261 4.41 6.67 19.76
C LEU A 261 4.33 7.02 21.25
N SER A 262 5.23 6.47 22.09
CA SER A 262 5.27 6.78 23.52
C SER A 262 5.50 8.28 23.78
N ILE A 263 6.40 8.90 23.03
CA ILE A 263 6.69 10.34 23.14
C ILE A 263 5.49 11.20 22.72
N LEU A 264 4.71 10.72 21.74
CA LEU A 264 3.55 11.44 21.21
C LEU A 264 2.30 11.32 22.08
N ILE A 265 2.18 10.25 22.88
CA ILE A 265 0.96 9.92 23.64
C ILE A 265 1.10 10.21 25.13
N VAL A 266 2.31 10.09 25.71
CA VAL A 266 2.51 10.23 27.16
C VAL A 266 2.37 11.68 27.60
N ARG A 267 1.39 11.96 28.46
CA ARG A 267 1.34 13.18 29.28
C ARG A 267 2.34 13.01 30.43
N TYR A 268 3.34 13.91 30.50
CA TYR A 268 4.11 14.13 31.70
C TYR A 268 3.46 15.22 32.52
#